data_018b74a543f13d5c67e05e5e166cca67
#
_entry.id   018b74a543f13d5c67e05e5e166cca67
#
_cell.length_a   1.000
_cell.length_b   1.000
_cell.length_c   1.000
_cell.angle_alpha   90.00
_cell.angle_beta   90.00
_cell.angle_gamma   90.00
#
_symmetry.space_group_name_H-M   'P 1'
#
loop_
_entity.id
_entity.type
_entity.pdbx_description
1 polymer ?
#
loop_
_entity_poly.entity_id
_entity_poly.type
_entity_poly.pdbx_seq_one_letter_code
_entity_poly.pdbx_strand_id
1 'polypeptide(L)'
;DKVTVKDVAKICKKYNPKIIIKETNDEVPNLGFSLSNKKLMNTGFKFLYALDESIQEMISKWSKQDLAKELEFVKCGMNEYADNRGKISNFELTEPINMIGLIDSKKGTIRANHYHPQQEQKCLFTKGQVIEVFQDILNPNSPKITQVVNEGQISIIKPNVAHTMVFTKDTTFPVSYTHLRAH
;
A
#
# COMPACT_ATOMS: atom_id res chain seq x y z
N ASP A 1 -14.03 -13.36 -24.51
CA ASP A 1 -12.66 -13.57 -24.98
C ASP A 1 -11.75 -13.81 -23.77
N LYS A 2 -10.71 -14.61 -23.96
CA LYS A 2 -9.70 -14.83 -22.93
C LYS A 2 -8.75 -13.64 -22.93
N VAL A 3 -8.50 -13.07 -21.77
CA VAL A 3 -7.55 -11.97 -21.58
C VAL A 3 -6.35 -12.48 -20.82
N THR A 4 -5.15 -12.24 -21.31
CA THR A 4 -3.89 -12.61 -20.66
C THR A 4 -3.36 -11.45 -19.81
N VAL A 5 -2.47 -11.73 -18.86
CA VAL A 5 -1.74 -10.69 -18.10
C VAL A 5 -1.00 -9.74 -19.04
N LYS A 6 -0.45 -10.26 -20.14
CA LYS A 6 0.21 -9.44 -21.18
C LYS A 6 -0.76 -8.47 -21.85
N ASP A 7 -2.01 -8.89 -22.09
CA ASP A 7 -3.03 -8.01 -22.69
C ASP A 7 -3.42 -6.90 -21.71
N VAL A 8 -3.60 -7.22 -20.43
CA VAL A 8 -3.84 -6.22 -19.37
C VAL A 8 -2.67 -5.23 -19.29
N ALA A 9 -1.42 -5.71 -19.30
CA ALA A 9 -0.25 -4.84 -19.26
C ALA A 9 -0.18 -3.91 -20.49
N LYS A 10 -0.54 -4.38 -21.68
CA LYS A 10 -0.61 -3.54 -22.88
C LYS A 10 -1.69 -2.45 -22.75
N ILE A 11 -2.86 -2.78 -22.21
CA ILE A 11 -3.93 -1.81 -21.98
C ILE A 11 -3.45 -0.76 -20.95
N CYS A 12 -2.82 -1.17 -19.86
CA CYS A 12 -2.25 -0.24 -18.90
C CYS A 12 -1.24 0.72 -19.56
N LYS A 13 -0.34 0.20 -20.40
CA LYS A 13 0.64 1.03 -21.12
C LYS A 13 -0.01 1.98 -22.11
N LYS A 14 -1.11 1.59 -22.76
CA LYS A 14 -1.90 2.47 -23.66
C LYS A 14 -2.36 3.74 -22.95
N TYR A 15 -2.83 3.61 -21.72
CA TYR A 15 -3.35 4.74 -20.93
C TYR A 15 -2.31 5.43 -20.04
N ASN A 16 -1.20 4.77 -19.75
CA ASN A 16 -0.05 5.37 -19.08
C ASN A 16 1.26 4.98 -19.81
N PRO A 17 1.71 5.78 -20.78
CA PRO A 17 2.92 5.49 -21.58
C PRO A 17 4.21 5.36 -20.77
N LYS A 18 4.25 5.87 -19.53
CA LYS A 18 5.42 5.77 -18.62
C LYS A 18 5.63 4.35 -18.10
N ILE A 19 4.63 3.47 -18.21
CA ILE A 19 4.74 2.08 -17.75
C ILE A 19 5.76 1.33 -18.62
N ILE A 20 6.72 0.68 -17.97
CA ILE A 20 7.69 -0.22 -18.60
C ILE A 20 7.22 -1.65 -18.35
N ILE A 21 6.92 -2.37 -19.44
CA ILE A 21 6.58 -3.79 -19.36
C ILE A 21 7.90 -4.58 -19.45
N LYS A 22 8.21 -5.35 -18.41
CA LYS A 22 9.33 -6.30 -18.40
C LYS A 22 8.76 -7.71 -18.53
N GLU A 23 9.22 -8.45 -19.52
CA GLU A 23 8.97 -9.89 -19.63
C GLU A 23 10.14 -10.61 -18.93
N THR A 24 9.85 -11.55 -18.05
CA THR A 24 10.83 -12.41 -17.41
C THR A 24 10.58 -13.85 -17.84
N ASN A 25 11.62 -14.66 -17.82
CA ASN A 25 11.54 -16.10 -18.10
C ASN A 25 11.37 -16.91 -16.81
N ASP A 26 10.93 -16.27 -15.74
CA ASP A 26 10.70 -16.94 -14.47
C ASP A 26 9.60 -18.00 -14.63
N GLU A 27 9.78 -19.14 -13.98
CA GLU A 27 8.72 -20.14 -13.89
C GLU A 27 7.49 -19.53 -13.24
N VAL A 28 6.35 -19.59 -13.93
CA VAL A 28 5.08 -19.16 -13.38
C VAL A 28 4.50 -20.32 -12.57
N PRO A 29 4.46 -20.23 -11.24
CA PRO A 29 4.03 -21.34 -10.37
C PRO A 29 2.54 -21.70 -10.55
N ASN A 30 1.79 -20.87 -11.26
CA ASN A 30 0.37 -21.08 -11.53
C ASN A 30 0.07 -20.72 -12.98
N LEU A 31 -0.31 -21.71 -13.77
CA LEU A 31 -0.68 -21.53 -15.19
C LEU A 31 -1.98 -20.73 -15.37
N GLY A 32 -2.63 -20.36 -14.28
CA GLY A 32 -3.91 -19.68 -14.30
C GLY A 32 -5.05 -20.60 -14.70
N PHE A 33 -6.25 -20.09 -14.62
CA PHE A 33 -7.47 -20.78 -15.07
C PHE A 33 -8.39 -19.76 -15.74
N SER A 34 -9.27 -20.28 -16.61
CA SER A 34 -10.32 -19.47 -17.19
C SER A 34 -11.69 -19.99 -16.77
N LEU A 35 -12.55 -19.08 -16.33
CA LEU A 35 -13.92 -19.40 -16.01
C LEU A 35 -14.82 -19.14 -17.24
N SER A 36 -15.78 -20.03 -17.44
CA SER A 36 -16.81 -19.81 -18.47
C SER A 36 -17.96 -18.99 -17.87
N ASN A 37 -18.27 -17.87 -18.49
CA ASN A 37 -19.42 -17.04 -18.11
C ASN A 37 -20.71 -17.39 -18.89
N LYS A 38 -20.74 -18.48 -19.63
CA LYS A 38 -21.89 -18.88 -20.47
C LYS A 38 -23.19 -18.93 -19.68
N LYS A 39 -23.16 -19.51 -18.48
CA LYS A 39 -24.37 -19.60 -17.63
C LYS A 39 -24.88 -18.20 -17.23
N LEU A 40 -23.98 -17.28 -16.89
CA LEU A 40 -24.32 -15.92 -16.54
C LEU A 40 -24.91 -15.17 -17.75
N MET A 41 -24.29 -15.30 -18.91
CA MET A 41 -24.76 -14.64 -20.12
C MET A 41 -26.14 -15.14 -20.56
N ASN A 42 -26.44 -16.44 -20.33
CA ASN A 42 -27.76 -17.03 -20.64
C ASN A 42 -28.88 -16.48 -19.76
N THR A 43 -28.58 -15.79 -18.64
CA THR A 43 -29.62 -15.12 -17.82
C THR A 43 -29.98 -13.73 -18.34
N GLY A 44 -29.38 -13.28 -19.47
CA GLY A 44 -29.57 -11.94 -20.00
C GLY A 44 -28.67 -10.89 -19.34
N PHE A 45 -27.71 -11.31 -18.47
CA PHE A 45 -26.75 -10.41 -17.86
C PHE A 45 -25.88 -9.71 -18.90
N LYS A 46 -25.68 -8.41 -18.73
CA LYS A 46 -24.77 -7.60 -19.55
C LYS A 46 -23.74 -6.92 -18.67
N PHE A 47 -22.46 -7.01 -19.06
CA PHE A 47 -21.44 -6.23 -18.41
C PHE A 47 -21.64 -4.75 -18.73
N LEU A 48 -21.62 -3.90 -17.72
CA LEU A 48 -21.78 -2.45 -17.88
C LEU A 48 -20.52 -1.79 -18.44
N TYR A 49 -19.36 -2.40 -18.22
CA TYR A 49 -18.06 -1.86 -18.61
C TYR A 49 -17.20 -2.92 -19.30
N ALA A 50 -16.52 -2.51 -20.35
CA ALA A 50 -15.46 -3.32 -20.94
C ALA A 50 -14.17 -3.23 -20.10
N LEU A 51 -13.29 -4.22 -20.22
CA LEU A 51 -12.02 -4.25 -19.48
C LEU A 51 -11.15 -3.03 -19.80
N ASP A 52 -11.09 -2.62 -21.06
CA ASP A 52 -10.31 -1.46 -21.52
C ASP A 52 -10.79 -0.17 -20.85
N GLU A 53 -12.10 0.05 -20.80
CA GLU A 53 -12.74 1.20 -20.15
C GLU A 53 -12.50 1.22 -18.65
N SER A 54 -12.61 0.06 -17.99
CA SER A 54 -12.37 -0.07 -16.56
C SER A 54 -10.92 0.23 -16.21
N ILE A 55 -9.96 -0.25 -16.99
CA ILE A 55 -8.52 0.05 -16.79
C ILE A 55 -8.25 1.53 -17.06
N GLN A 56 -8.84 2.11 -18.11
CA GLN A 56 -8.73 3.54 -18.39
C GLN A 56 -9.22 4.37 -17.21
N GLU A 57 -10.40 4.06 -16.69
CA GLU A 57 -10.96 4.76 -15.54
C GLU A 57 -10.07 4.64 -14.30
N MET A 58 -9.59 3.43 -13.99
CA MET A 58 -8.66 3.22 -12.89
C MET A 58 -7.40 4.08 -13.03
N ILE A 59 -6.75 4.05 -14.19
CA ILE A 59 -5.55 4.83 -14.44
C ILE A 59 -5.84 6.33 -14.36
N SER A 60 -6.94 6.81 -14.92
CA SER A 60 -7.28 8.23 -14.92
C SER A 60 -7.59 8.76 -13.52
N LYS A 61 -8.24 7.96 -12.69
CA LYS A 61 -8.59 8.33 -11.31
C LYS A 61 -7.43 8.20 -10.34
N TRP A 62 -6.60 7.16 -10.50
CA TRP A 62 -5.63 6.76 -9.48
C TRP A 62 -4.19 7.16 -9.81
N SER A 63 -3.81 7.30 -11.10
CA SER A 63 -2.45 7.67 -11.48
C SER A 63 -2.14 9.17 -11.31
N LYS A 64 -3.15 10.01 -11.17
CA LYS A 64 -2.98 11.47 -11.00
C LYS A 64 -2.85 11.90 -9.55
N GLN A 65 -3.12 11.01 -8.60
CA GLN A 65 -3.10 11.33 -7.18
C GLN A 65 -1.94 10.62 -6.50
N ASP A 66 -0.84 11.34 -6.28
CA ASP A 66 0.16 10.94 -5.29
C ASP A 66 -0.38 11.29 -3.89
N LEU A 67 -1.55 10.73 -3.56
CA LEU A 67 -2.26 10.98 -2.30
C LEU A 67 -1.40 10.61 -1.09
N ALA A 68 -0.52 9.64 -1.24
CA ALA A 68 0.41 9.27 -0.17
C ALA A 68 1.40 10.39 0.15
N LYS A 69 1.85 11.17 -0.84
CA LYS A 69 2.67 12.37 -0.64
C LYS A 69 1.87 13.54 -0.10
N GLU A 70 0.68 13.78 -0.65
CA GLU A 70 -0.18 14.87 -0.20
C GLU A 70 -0.64 14.69 1.25
N LEU A 71 -0.89 13.44 1.66
CA LEU A 71 -1.32 13.12 3.02
C LEU A 71 -0.16 12.78 3.96
N GLU A 72 1.08 12.82 3.48
CA GLU A 72 2.29 12.54 4.27
C GLU A 72 2.26 11.19 5.02
N PHE A 73 1.63 10.17 4.44
CA PHE A 73 1.57 8.84 5.07
C PHE A 73 2.93 8.14 5.13
N VAL A 74 3.82 8.45 4.17
CA VAL A 74 5.15 7.86 4.12
C VAL A 74 6.20 8.96 4.01
N LYS A 75 7.15 8.95 4.93
CA LYS A 75 8.34 9.78 4.89
C LYS A 75 9.59 8.92 4.86
N CYS A 76 10.63 9.39 4.20
CA CYS A 76 11.97 8.82 4.31
C CYS A 76 12.73 9.48 5.48
N GLY A 77 13.76 8.82 5.97
CA GLY A 77 14.66 9.40 6.96
C GLY A 77 15.24 10.73 6.46
N MET A 78 15.31 11.74 7.33
CA MET A 78 15.61 13.13 6.92
C MET A 78 17.04 13.44 7.12
N ASN A 79 17.89 13.06 7.81
CA ASN A 79 19.30 13.42 7.92
C ASN A 79 20.17 12.17 8.11
N GLU A 80 20.85 11.76 7.07
CA GLU A 80 21.75 10.62 7.12
C GLU A 80 23.21 11.07 7.22
N TYR A 81 23.92 10.50 8.15
CA TYR A 81 25.36 10.60 8.26
C TYR A 81 25.98 9.21 8.18
N ALA A 82 26.98 9.02 7.33
CA ALA A 82 27.67 7.75 7.18
C ALA A 82 29.20 7.96 7.25
N ASP A 83 29.89 7.08 7.98
CA ASP A 83 31.34 7.00 8.04
C ASP A 83 31.79 5.52 8.05
N ASN A 84 33.08 5.26 8.29
CA ASN A 84 33.63 3.91 8.33
C ASN A 84 33.11 3.03 9.49
N ARG A 85 32.39 3.58 10.46
CA ARG A 85 31.76 2.88 11.58
C ARG A 85 30.32 2.46 11.26
N GLY A 86 29.69 3.07 10.24
CA GLY A 86 28.32 2.78 9.84
C GLY A 86 27.53 4.04 9.52
N LYS A 87 26.21 3.95 9.69
CA LYS A 87 25.24 4.97 9.29
C LYS A 87 24.38 5.39 10.48
N ILE A 88 24.16 6.68 10.60
CA ILE A 88 23.18 7.28 11.52
C ILE A 88 22.05 7.88 10.67
N SER A 89 20.82 7.45 10.91
CA SER A 89 19.63 8.03 10.30
C SER A 89 18.79 8.70 11.39
N ASN A 90 18.52 9.99 11.22
CA ASN A 90 17.73 10.77 12.16
C ASN A 90 16.31 10.98 11.60
N PHE A 91 15.32 10.79 12.45
CA PHE A 91 13.90 10.99 12.15
C PHE A 91 13.35 12.07 13.07
N GLU A 92 12.84 13.13 12.49
CA GLU A 92 12.19 14.20 13.25
C GLU A 92 10.78 13.79 13.66
N LEU A 93 10.49 13.94 14.94
CA LEU A 93 9.16 13.70 15.52
C LEU A 93 8.66 15.03 16.10
N THR A 94 7.60 15.56 15.53
CA THR A 94 7.08 16.89 15.87
C THR A 94 6.14 16.89 17.06
N GLU A 95 5.62 15.71 17.44
CA GLU A 95 4.64 15.57 18.51
C GLU A 95 5.23 14.89 19.74
N PRO A 96 4.73 15.18 20.94
CA PRO A 96 5.11 14.44 22.14
C PRO A 96 4.82 12.93 21.99
N ILE A 97 5.81 12.11 22.34
CA ILE A 97 5.68 10.66 22.32
C ILE A 97 5.47 10.19 23.75
N ASN A 98 4.37 9.48 24.00
CA ASN A 98 4.06 8.92 25.32
C ASN A 98 4.52 7.47 25.45
N MET A 99 4.59 6.74 24.34
CA MET A 99 4.97 5.35 24.33
C MET A 99 5.65 4.97 23.01
N ILE A 100 6.62 4.07 23.09
CA ILE A 100 7.21 3.39 21.94
C ILE A 100 6.98 1.89 22.09
N GLY A 101 6.33 1.27 21.13
CA GLY A 101 6.21 -0.17 21.01
C GLY A 101 7.18 -0.71 19.96
N LEU A 102 7.82 -1.86 20.23
CA LEU A 102 8.59 -2.59 19.24
C LEU A 102 7.75 -3.76 18.72
N ILE A 103 7.55 -3.85 17.43
CA ILE A 103 6.70 -4.87 16.81
C ILE A 103 7.53 -5.70 15.84
N ASP A 104 7.46 -7.03 16.04
CA ASP A 104 7.94 -8.02 15.08
C ASP A 104 6.75 -8.68 14.40
N SER A 105 6.81 -8.82 13.09
CA SER A 105 5.75 -9.42 12.27
C SER A 105 6.35 -10.35 11.23
N LYS A 106 5.80 -11.54 11.13
CA LYS A 106 6.25 -12.54 10.16
C LYS A 106 5.64 -12.27 8.79
N LYS A 107 6.38 -12.61 7.75
CA LYS A 107 5.90 -12.61 6.37
C LYS A 107 4.53 -13.31 6.26
N GLY A 108 3.62 -12.74 5.49
CA GLY A 108 2.28 -13.27 5.25
C GLY A 108 1.25 -12.95 6.34
N THR A 109 1.65 -12.30 7.44
CA THR A 109 0.71 -11.88 8.47
C THR A 109 0.06 -10.54 8.16
N ILE A 110 -1.08 -10.30 8.78
CA ILE A 110 -1.84 -9.04 8.67
C ILE A 110 -2.00 -8.47 10.07
N ARG A 111 -1.77 -7.16 10.21
CA ARG A 111 -2.01 -6.42 11.45
C ARG A 111 -2.81 -5.15 11.18
N ALA A 112 -3.13 -4.45 12.25
CA ALA A 112 -3.97 -3.28 12.29
C ALA A 112 -5.43 -3.62 11.93
N ASN A 113 -5.95 -3.27 10.76
CA ASN A 113 -7.34 -3.42 10.35
C ASN A 113 -8.30 -2.65 11.28
N HIS A 114 -7.88 -1.44 11.68
CA HIS A 114 -8.61 -0.53 12.56
C HIS A 114 -8.25 0.93 12.26
N TYR A 115 -8.79 1.85 13.04
CA TYR A 115 -8.43 3.26 13.04
C TYR A 115 -8.29 3.78 14.46
N HIS A 116 -7.67 4.95 14.61
CA HIS A 116 -7.51 5.64 15.89
C HIS A 116 -8.25 6.97 15.84
N PRO A 117 -9.22 7.24 16.73
CA PRO A 117 -9.99 8.49 16.68
C PRO A 117 -9.17 9.74 17.01
N GLN A 118 -8.16 9.62 17.87
CA GLN A 118 -7.40 10.77 18.39
C GLN A 118 -5.88 10.61 18.26
N GLN A 119 -5.41 9.41 18.02
CA GLN A 119 -4.01 9.06 18.07
C GLN A 119 -3.38 9.17 16.68
N GLU A 120 -2.24 9.85 16.57
CA GLU A 120 -1.32 9.70 15.47
C GLU A 120 -0.32 8.59 15.78
N GLN A 121 -0.10 7.70 14.85
CA GLN A 121 0.89 6.63 14.91
C GLN A 121 2.03 6.91 13.94
N LYS A 122 3.28 6.74 14.39
CA LYS A 122 4.48 6.81 13.54
C LYS A 122 5.21 5.47 13.63
N CYS A 123 5.31 4.78 12.50
CA CYS A 123 5.91 3.45 12.37
C CYS A 123 7.21 3.58 11.58
N LEU A 124 8.37 3.41 12.24
CA LEU A 124 9.66 3.39 11.57
C LEU A 124 10.03 1.94 11.22
N PHE A 125 10.07 1.61 9.93
CA PHE A 125 10.41 0.26 9.48
C PHE A 125 11.93 0.07 9.48
N THR A 126 12.46 -0.58 10.52
CA THR A 126 13.89 -0.82 10.70
C THR A 126 14.38 -2.06 9.95
N LYS A 127 13.46 -2.95 9.58
CA LYS A 127 13.72 -4.16 8.81
C LYS A 127 12.47 -4.60 8.07
N GLY A 128 12.63 -5.12 6.85
CA GLY A 128 11.57 -5.80 6.12
C GLY A 128 10.81 -4.93 5.13
N GLN A 129 9.54 -5.29 4.89
CA GLN A 129 8.65 -4.60 3.94
C GLN A 129 7.20 -4.90 4.27
N VAL A 130 6.36 -3.90 4.15
CA VAL A 130 4.92 -4.00 4.36
C VAL A 130 4.15 -3.32 3.22
N ILE A 131 2.99 -3.85 2.90
CA ILE A 131 1.98 -3.14 2.11
C ILE A 131 0.98 -2.56 3.11
N GLU A 132 0.82 -1.26 3.10
CA GLU A 132 -0.19 -0.58 3.90
C GLU A 132 -1.35 -0.14 3.03
N VAL A 133 -2.56 -0.28 3.55
CA VAL A 133 -3.79 0.22 2.92
C VAL A 133 -4.44 1.20 3.87
N PHE A 134 -4.73 2.39 3.38
CA PHE A 134 -5.33 3.49 4.15
C PHE A 134 -6.67 3.90 3.57
N GLN A 135 -7.56 4.36 4.43
CA GLN A 135 -8.81 5.01 4.04
C GLN A 135 -9.21 6.05 5.09
N ASP A 136 -9.51 7.27 4.67
CA ASP A 136 -10.12 8.28 5.51
C ASP A 136 -11.57 7.89 5.82
N ILE A 137 -11.88 7.62 7.10
CA ILE A 137 -13.23 7.21 7.50
C ILE A 137 -14.21 8.37 7.70
N LEU A 138 -13.71 9.60 7.78
CA LEU A 138 -14.57 10.79 7.87
C LEU A 138 -15.17 11.15 6.52
N ASN A 139 -14.57 10.67 5.42
CA ASN A 139 -15.10 10.81 4.08
C ASN A 139 -15.50 9.45 3.52
N PRO A 140 -16.78 9.07 3.52
CA PRO A 140 -17.24 7.75 3.03
C PRO A 140 -16.88 7.45 1.57
N ASN A 141 -16.64 8.49 0.79
CA ASN A 141 -16.26 8.38 -0.63
C ASN A 141 -14.73 8.44 -0.83
N SER A 142 -13.94 8.47 0.25
CA SER A 142 -12.49 8.48 0.12
C SER A 142 -11.99 7.20 -0.52
N PRO A 143 -11.02 7.29 -1.43
CA PRO A 143 -10.43 6.11 -2.02
C PRO A 143 -9.58 5.36 -0.99
N LYS A 144 -9.44 4.05 -1.17
CA LYS A 144 -8.40 3.28 -0.49
C LYS A 144 -7.07 3.54 -1.15
N ILE A 145 -6.09 3.94 -0.37
CA ILE A 145 -4.72 4.21 -0.81
C ILE A 145 -3.88 3.00 -0.42
N THR A 146 -3.13 2.46 -1.37
CA THR A 146 -2.21 1.34 -1.12
C THR A 146 -0.77 1.82 -1.32
N GLN A 147 0.08 1.56 -0.33
CA GLN A 147 1.47 1.97 -0.29
C GLN A 147 2.37 0.80 0.08
N VAL A 148 3.51 0.68 -0.60
CA VAL A 148 4.60 -0.22 -0.16
C VAL A 148 5.57 0.59 0.69
N VAL A 149 5.77 0.15 1.92
CA VAL A 149 6.72 0.77 2.86
C VAL A 149 7.89 -0.18 3.05
N ASN A 150 9.09 0.35 2.84
CA ASN A 150 10.34 -0.39 2.91
C ASN A 150 11.13 -0.05 4.18
N GLU A 151 12.15 -0.83 4.43
CA GLU A 151 13.17 -0.55 5.44
C GLU A 151 13.72 0.87 5.27
N GLY A 152 13.92 1.58 6.38
CA GLY A 152 14.38 2.96 6.44
C GLY A 152 13.30 4.02 6.23
N GLN A 153 12.05 3.64 5.96
CA GLN A 153 10.95 4.56 5.82
C GLN A 153 10.12 4.67 7.11
N ILE A 154 9.49 5.81 7.30
CA ILE A 154 8.54 6.04 8.39
C ILE A 154 7.13 6.21 7.79
N SER A 155 6.18 5.44 8.31
CA SER A 155 4.76 5.60 7.99
C SER A 155 4.08 6.41 9.09
N ILE A 156 3.27 7.39 8.70
CA ILE A 156 2.51 8.24 9.61
C ILE A 156 1.03 7.99 9.39
N ILE A 157 0.37 7.49 10.43
CA ILE A 157 -1.06 7.17 10.40
C ILE A 157 -1.78 8.22 11.24
N LYS A 158 -2.52 9.08 10.57
CA LYS A 158 -3.25 10.19 11.20
C LYS A 158 -4.52 9.70 11.91
N PRO A 159 -5.06 10.48 12.86
CA PRO A 159 -6.37 10.19 13.44
C PRO A 159 -7.44 10.01 12.35
N ASN A 160 -8.39 9.11 12.62
CA ASN A 160 -9.50 8.76 11.74
C ASN A 160 -9.12 8.17 10.37
N VAL A 161 -7.89 7.70 10.22
CA VAL A 161 -7.46 6.93 9.05
C VAL A 161 -7.50 5.44 9.39
N ALA A 162 -8.42 4.71 8.77
CA ALA A 162 -8.42 3.26 8.83
C ALA A 162 -7.20 2.72 8.07
N HIS A 163 -6.51 1.76 8.67
CA HIS A 163 -5.31 1.20 8.08
C HIS A 163 -5.20 -0.30 8.29
N THR A 164 -4.55 -0.95 7.34
CA THR A 164 -4.23 -2.38 7.35
C THR A 164 -2.81 -2.56 6.88
N MET A 165 -2.07 -3.45 7.54
CA MET A 165 -0.66 -3.76 7.24
C MET A 165 -0.54 -5.23 6.83
N VAL A 166 -0.08 -5.48 5.61
CA VAL A 166 0.20 -6.82 5.06
C VAL A 166 1.70 -6.98 4.91
N PHE A 167 2.31 -7.87 5.70
CA PHE A 167 3.75 -8.03 5.74
C PHE A 167 4.24 -8.96 4.62
N THR A 168 5.00 -8.41 3.68
CA THR A 168 5.56 -9.15 2.53
C THR A 168 6.92 -9.78 2.84
N LYS A 169 7.58 -9.35 3.93
CA LYS A 169 8.80 -9.90 4.51
C LYS A 169 8.68 -9.96 6.03
N ASP A 170 9.56 -10.71 6.69
CA ASP A 170 9.73 -10.59 8.14
C ASP A 170 10.15 -9.15 8.46
N THR A 171 9.37 -8.47 9.29
CA THR A 171 9.44 -7.03 9.47
C THR A 171 9.53 -6.68 10.96
N THR A 172 10.45 -5.77 11.29
CA THR A 172 10.62 -5.20 12.63
C THR A 172 10.45 -3.69 12.53
N PHE A 173 9.61 -3.13 13.39
CA PHE A 173 9.37 -1.69 13.42
C PHE A 173 8.98 -1.18 14.80
N PRO A 174 9.66 -0.16 15.33
CA PRO A 174 9.14 0.64 16.43
C PRO A 174 7.95 1.50 15.99
N VAL A 175 6.98 1.60 16.88
CA VAL A 175 5.80 2.46 16.72
C VAL A 175 5.78 3.46 17.87
N SER A 176 5.70 4.74 17.55
CA SER A 176 5.49 5.78 18.54
C SER A 176 4.04 6.23 18.56
N TYR A 177 3.54 6.52 19.76
CA TYR A 177 2.17 6.92 20.01
C TYR A 177 2.13 8.26 20.72
N THR A 178 1.21 9.15 20.32
CA THR A 178 1.00 10.46 20.96
C THR A 178 0.07 10.39 22.16
N HIS A 179 -0.76 9.35 22.24
CA HIS A 179 -1.70 9.13 23.36
C HIS A 179 -1.67 7.66 23.80
N LEU A 180 -1.70 7.43 25.11
CA LEU A 180 -1.90 6.08 25.66
C LEU A 180 -3.29 5.59 25.28
N ARG A 181 -3.34 4.41 24.67
CA ARG A 181 -4.57 3.67 24.48
C ARG A 181 -4.80 2.80 25.71
N ALA A 182 -5.92 2.99 26.41
CA ALA A 182 -6.44 1.92 27.25
C ALA A 182 -6.91 0.78 26.31
N HIS A 183 -6.32 -0.37 26.44
CA HIS A 183 -6.77 -1.60 25.77
C HIS A 183 -7.95 -2.19 26.52
#